data_07e4bfc7642318536b254cadfc7c7d31
#
_entry.id   07e4bfc7642318536b254cadfc7c7d31
#
_cell.length_a   1.000
_cell.length_b   1.000
_cell.length_c   1.000
_cell.angle_alpha   90.00
_cell.angle_beta   90.00
_cell.angle_gamma   90.00
#
_symmetry.space_group_name_H-M   'P 1'
#
loop_
_entity.id
_entity.type
_entity.pdbx_description
1 polymer ?
#
loop_
_entity_poly.entity_id
_entity_poly.type
_entity_poly.pdbx_seq_one_letter_code
_entity_poly.pdbx_strand_id
1 'polypeptide(L)'
;LRDRDYVGALRTLNDYKCQNLAIVLLSLSYDEAAFEILEQLPPAEKNPKTDYLSAIALSRMNRPREGLEYYLKAIQADPVLKFRGNLDPEIQILYKQNNVKSTAYDN
;
A
#
# COMPACT_ATOMS: atom_id res chain seq x y z
N LEU A 1 9.76 5.29 -17.29
CA LEU A 1 11.16 5.08 -16.96
C LEU A 1 11.70 3.85 -17.64
N ARG A 2 12.91 3.94 -18.14
CA ARG A 2 13.61 2.76 -18.59
C ARG A 2 14.17 2.05 -17.36
N ASP A 3 14.40 0.74 -17.48
CA ASP A 3 14.94 -0.05 -16.38
C ASP A 3 16.21 0.55 -15.80
N ARG A 4 17.06 1.05 -16.67
CA ARG A 4 18.31 1.66 -16.27
C ARG A 4 18.13 2.88 -15.40
N ASP A 5 17.22 3.75 -15.81
CA ASP A 5 16.89 4.97 -15.05
C ASP A 5 16.24 4.62 -13.73
N TYR A 6 15.41 3.59 -13.74
CA TYR A 6 14.75 3.12 -12.53
C TYR A 6 15.77 2.65 -11.49
N VAL A 7 16.74 1.85 -11.91
CA VAL A 7 17.75 1.34 -10.98
C VAL A 7 18.57 2.48 -10.39
N GLY A 8 18.94 3.46 -11.21
CA GLY A 8 19.67 4.62 -10.73
C GLY A 8 18.86 5.45 -9.74
N ALA A 9 17.59 5.67 -10.06
CA ALA A 9 16.69 6.42 -9.18
C ALA A 9 16.50 5.69 -7.86
N LEU A 10 16.34 4.37 -7.90
CA LEU A 10 16.17 3.57 -6.70
C LEU A 10 17.37 3.66 -5.78
N ARG A 11 18.56 3.59 -6.33
CA ARG A 11 19.79 3.73 -5.54
C ARG A 11 19.87 5.08 -4.86
N THR A 12 19.57 6.14 -5.61
CA THR A 12 19.61 7.49 -5.10
C THR A 12 18.59 7.71 -4.01
N LEU A 13 17.35 7.25 -4.22
CA LEU A 13 16.24 7.48 -3.31
C LEU A 13 16.18 6.48 -2.15
N ASN A 14 16.89 5.37 -2.28
CA ASN A 14 16.84 4.32 -1.26
C ASN A 14 17.30 4.81 0.11
N ASP A 15 18.18 5.80 0.13
CA ASP A 15 18.67 6.37 1.39
C ASP A 15 17.57 7.14 2.13
N TYR A 16 16.56 7.60 1.41
CA TYR A 16 15.48 8.38 2.00
C TYR A 16 14.33 7.53 2.52
N LYS A 17 14.15 6.31 1.96
CA LYS A 17 13.09 5.40 2.41
C LYS A 17 11.78 6.14 2.62
N CYS A 18 11.30 6.85 1.62
CA CYS A 18 10.14 7.70 1.77
C CYS A 18 8.89 7.11 1.12
N GLN A 19 7.73 7.60 1.60
CA GLN A 19 6.44 7.18 1.08
C GLN A 19 6.31 7.45 -0.42
N ASN A 20 6.88 8.57 -0.88
CA ASN A 20 6.81 8.92 -2.30
C ASN A 20 7.54 7.91 -3.18
N LEU A 21 8.65 7.37 -2.70
CA LEU A 21 9.34 6.32 -3.44
C LEU A 21 8.46 5.08 -3.56
N ALA A 22 7.78 4.71 -2.49
CA ALA A 22 6.85 3.58 -2.53
C ALA A 22 5.73 3.79 -3.54
N ILE A 23 5.19 5.01 -3.62
CA ILE A 23 4.15 5.34 -4.58
C ILE A 23 4.66 5.19 -6.00
N VAL A 24 5.88 5.66 -6.29
CA VAL A 24 6.49 5.49 -7.60
C VAL A 24 6.64 4.02 -7.94
N LEU A 25 7.12 3.23 -6.99
CA LEU A 25 7.33 1.80 -7.21
C LEU A 25 6.00 1.08 -7.47
N LEU A 26 4.94 1.42 -6.75
CA LEU A 26 3.62 0.87 -7.00
C LEU A 26 3.11 1.25 -8.38
N SER A 27 3.35 2.48 -8.80
CA SER A 27 2.95 2.95 -10.13
C SER A 27 3.64 2.16 -11.23
N LEU A 28 4.84 1.66 -10.97
CA LEU A 28 5.61 0.87 -11.91
C LEU A 28 5.37 -0.63 -11.74
N SER A 29 4.47 -1.02 -10.86
CA SER A 29 4.14 -2.40 -10.54
C SER A 29 5.29 -3.17 -9.87
N TYR A 30 6.18 -2.47 -9.20
CA TYR A 30 7.23 -3.08 -8.39
C TYR A 30 6.73 -3.22 -6.95
N ASP A 31 5.76 -4.10 -6.78
CA ASP A 31 5.00 -4.18 -5.54
C ASP A 31 5.83 -4.64 -4.34
N GLU A 32 6.69 -5.62 -4.53
CA GLU A 32 7.56 -6.10 -3.46
C GLU A 32 8.53 -5.02 -2.99
N ALA A 33 9.15 -4.32 -3.94
CA ALA A 33 10.08 -3.25 -3.60
C ALA A 33 9.36 -2.12 -2.87
N ALA A 34 8.14 -1.80 -3.29
CA ALA A 34 7.33 -0.79 -2.64
C ALA A 34 7.03 -1.20 -1.19
N PHE A 35 6.63 -2.44 -0.99
CA PHE A 35 6.32 -2.94 0.34
C PHE A 35 7.56 -2.89 1.25
N GLU A 36 8.72 -3.28 0.74
CA GLU A 36 9.96 -3.22 1.50
C GLU A 36 10.28 -1.80 1.95
N ILE A 37 10.12 -0.83 1.05
CA ILE A 37 10.35 0.57 1.38
C ILE A 37 9.41 1.02 2.49
N LEU A 38 8.12 0.67 2.39
CA LEU A 38 7.14 1.04 3.39
C LEU A 38 7.46 0.43 4.75
N GLU A 39 7.92 -0.82 4.76
CA GLU A 39 8.29 -1.49 6.01
C GLU A 39 9.52 -0.87 6.67
N GLN A 40 10.45 -0.36 5.86
CA GLN A 40 11.70 0.22 6.36
C GLN A 40 11.60 1.69 6.74
N LEU A 41 10.43 2.29 6.57
CA LEU A 41 10.26 3.69 6.97
C LEU A 41 10.50 3.85 8.48
N PRO A 42 11.17 4.94 8.90
CA PRO A 42 11.27 5.24 10.32
C PRO A 42 9.88 5.41 10.93
N PRO A 43 9.70 5.06 12.21
CA PRO A 43 8.37 5.20 12.85
C PRO A 43 7.79 6.61 12.72
N ALA A 44 8.62 7.63 12.71
CA ALA A 44 8.17 9.01 12.58
C ALA A 44 7.54 9.30 11.21
N GLU A 45 7.89 8.52 10.20
CA GLU A 45 7.36 8.70 8.85
C GLU A 45 6.23 7.73 8.52
N LYS A 46 5.94 6.79 9.39
CA LYS A 46 4.82 5.88 9.20
C LYS A 46 3.54 6.57 9.66
N ASN A 47 2.52 6.47 8.83
CA ASN A 47 1.22 7.07 9.10
C ASN A 47 0.13 6.18 8.50
N PRO A 48 -1.16 6.49 8.71
CA PRO A 48 -2.22 5.63 8.17
C PRO A 48 -2.13 5.42 6.67
N LYS A 49 -1.66 6.42 5.94
CA LYS A 49 -1.52 6.32 4.50
C LYS A 49 -0.45 5.29 4.10
N THR A 50 0.63 5.16 4.88
CA THR A 50 1.63 4.12 4.60
C THR A 50 1.05 2.73 4.78
N ASP A 51 0.18 2.53 5.78
CA ASP A 51 -0.51 1.25 5.96
C ASP A 51 -1.45 0.97 4.80
N TYR A 52 -2.14 1.99 4.30
CA TYR A 52 -3.01 1.87 3.14
C TYR A 52 -2.22 1.43 1.91
N LEU A 53 -1.07 2.05 1.68
CA LEU A 53 -0.21 1.69 0.55
C LEU A 53 0.34 0.28 0.70
N SER A 54 0.68 -0.13 1.90
CA SER A 54 1.13 -1.50 2.17
C SER A 54 0.02 -2.50 1.85
N ALA A 55 -1.22 -2.15 2.16
CA ALA A 55 -2.37 -3.00 1.84
C ALA A 55 -2.48 -3.23 0.33
N ILE A 56 -2.30 -2.17 -0.46
CA ILE A 56 -2.34 -2.28 -1.92
C ILE A 56 -1.22 -3.18 -2.42
N ALA A 57 0.00 -2.96 -1.93
CA ALA A 57 1.14 -3.78 -2.33
C ALA A 57 0.90 -5.25 -2.01
N LEU A 58 0.43 -5.55 -0.82
CA LEU A 58 0.18 -6.93 -0.40
C LEU A 58 -0.94 -7.59 -1.20
N SER A 59 -1.96 -6.82 -1.56
CA SER A 59 -3.02 -7.31 -2.45
C SER A 59 -2.45 -7.79 -3.78
N ARG A 60 -1.57 -6.99 -4.36
CA ARG A 60 -0.94 -7.30 -5.64
C ARG A 60 0.06 -8.46 -5.54
N MET A 61 0.66 -8.63 -4.36
CA MET A 61 1.61 -9.71 -4.10
C MET A 61 0.92 -11.03 -3.77
N ASN A 62 -0.40 -11.06 -3.88
CA ASN A 62 -1.20 -12.24 -3.56
C ASN A 62 -1.08 -12.65 -2.09
N ARG A 63 -1.04 -11.65 -1.21
CA ARG A 63 -1.01 -11.83 0.23
C ARG A 63 -2.21 -11.09 0.84
N PRO A 64 -3.42 -11.54 0.54
CA PRO A 64 -4.63 -10.78 0.86
C PRO A 64 -4.91 -10.66 2.36
N ARG A 65 -4.59 -11.68 3.15
CA ARG A 65 -4.83 -11.64 4.58
C ARG A 65 -4.03 -10.52 5.24
N GLU A 66 -2.75 -10.44 4.91
CA GLU A 66 -1.89 -9.39 5.42
C GLU A 66 -2.32 -8.02 4.92
N GLY A 67 -2.68 -7.96 3.63
CA GLY A 67 -3.17 -6.71 3.05
C GLY A 67 -4.39 -6.19 3.78
N LEU A 68 -5.34 -7.07 4.10
CA LEU A 68 -6.53 -6.65 4.82
C LEU A 68 -6.20 -6.15 6.22
N GLU A 69 -5.25 -6.79 6.90
CA GLU A 69 -4.82 -6.34 8.22
C GLU A 69 -4.26 -4.92 8.18
N TYR A 70 -3.42 -4.64 7.20
CA TYR A 70 -2.86 -3.29 7.02
C TYR A 70 -3.96 -2.28 6.71
N TYR A 71 -4.90 -2.65 5.85
CA TYR A 71 -6.00 -1.76 5.52
C TYR A 71 -6.86 -1.43 6.73
N LEU A 72 -7.22 -2.44 7.51
CA LEU A 72 -8.03 -2.22 8.71
C LEU A 72 -7.30 -1.33 9.72
N LYS A 73 -6.01 -1.51 9.85
CA LYS A 73 -5.19 -0.67 10.71
C LYS A 73 -5.20 0.78 10.22
N ALA A 74 -5.12 0.97 8.91
CA ALA A 74 -5.13 2.31 8.33
C ALA A 74 -6.44 3.04 8.61
N ILE A 75 -7.58 2.39 8.37
CA ILE A 75 -8.88 3.04 8.57
C ILE A 75 -9.24 3.22 10.03
N GLN A 76 -8.67 2.40 10.91
CA GLN A 76 -8.84 2.56 12.34
C GLN A 76 -8.15 3.83 12.82
N ALA A 77 -6.96 4.10 12.28
CA ALA A 77 -6.20 5.30 12.63
C ALA A 77 -6.72 6.56 11.93
N ASP A 78 -7.20 6.40 10.70
CA ASP A 78 -7.75 7.52 9.92
C ASP A 78 -9.01 7.07 9.19
N PRO A 79 -10.19 7.29 9.79
CA PRO A 79 -11.45 6.83 9.20
C PRO A 79 -11.76 7.42 7.81
N VAL A 80 -11.16 8.54 7.46
CA VAL A 80 -11.35 9.14 6.13
C VAL A 80 -10.88 8.19 5.03
N LEU A 81 -9.86 7.38 5.32
CA LEU A 81 -9.34 6.43 4.35
C LEU A 81 -10.36 5.35 3.97
N LYS A 82 -11.35 5.11 4.82
CA LYS A 82 -12.42 4.16 4.50
C LYS A 82 -13.22 4.61 3.28
N PHE A 83 -13.49 5.91 3.18
CA PHE A 83 -14.20 6.44 2.01
C PHE A 83 -13.40 6.22 0.74
N ARG A 84 -12.10 6.45 0.81
CA ARG A 84 -11.21 6.18 -0.31
C ARG A 84 -11.18 4.70 -0.66
N GLY A 85 -11.09 3.84 0.35
CA GLY A 85 -11.08 2.40 0.15
C GLY A 85 -12.35 1.87 -0.50
N ASN A 86 -13.50 2.44 -0.15
CA ASN A 86 -14.76 2.04 -0.74
C ASN A 86 -14.83 2.29 -2.24
N LEU A 87 -14.02 3.24 -2.73
CA LEU A 87 -13.96 3.58 -4.14
C LEU A 87 -12.75 2.96 -4.84
N ASP A 88 -11.88 2.30 -4.10
CA ASP A 88 -10.63 1.78 -4.62
C ASP A 88 -10.78 0.31 -5.02
N PRO A 89 -10.68 -0.01 -6.33
CA PRO A 89 -10.84 -1.40 -6.77
C PRO A 89 -9.87 -2.36 -6.11
N GLU A 90 -8.67 -1.92 -5.80
CA GLU A 90 -7.67 -2.79 -5.17
C GLU A 90 -8.05 -3.17 -3.75
N ILE A 91 -8.67 -2.25 -3.03
CA ILE A 91 -9.17 -2.55 -1.69
C ILE A 91 -10.40 -3.46 -1.76
N GLN A 92 -11.27 -3.25 -2.76
CA GLN A 92 -12.42 -4.12 -2.95
C GLN A 92 -11.99 -5.56 -3.28
N ILE A 93 -10.89 -5.71 -4.00
CA ILE A 93 -10.31 -7.03 -4.27
C ILE A 93 -9.88 -7.71 -2.96
N LEU A 94 -9.32 -6.95 -2.01
CA LEU A 94 -8.95 -7.49 -0.71
C LEU A 94 -10.14 -8.12 0.01
N TYR A 95 -11.28 -7.46 -0.01
CA TYR A 95 -12.48 -8.01 0.61
C TYR A 95 -12.89 -9.31 -0.05
N LYS A 96 -12.87 -9.36 -1.38
CA LYS A 96 -13.21 -10.57 -2.13
C LYS A 96 -12.26 -11.72 -1.82
N GLN A 97 -10.96 -11.43 -1.81
CA GLN A 97 -9.95 -12.46 -1.57
C GLN A 97 -10.02 -13.05 -0.17
N ASN A 98 -10.53 -12.28 0.78
CA ASN A 98 -10.69 -12.74 2.16
C ASN A 98 -12.11 -13.21 2.47
N ASN A 99 -12.98 -13.27 1.47
CA ASN A 99 -14.40 -13.63 1.65
C ASN A 99 -15.10 -12.70 2.64
N VAL A 100 -14.71 -11.44 2.63
CA VAL A 100 -15.29 -10.43 3.51
C VAL A 100 -16.25 -9.57 2.70
N LYS A 101 -17.39 -9.26 3.29
CA LYS A 101 -18.37 -8.41 2.64
C LYS A 101 -17.85 -6.97 2.59
N SER A 102 -17.97 -6.33 1.45
CA SER A 102 -17.50 -4.96 1.27
C SER A 102 -18.26 -4.00 2.18
N THR A 103 -17.52 -3.13 2.87
CA THR A 103 -18.13 -2.10 3.73
C THR A 103 -18.81 -1.00 2.93
N ALA A 104 -18.62 -0.97 1.61
CA ALA A 104 -19.33 -0.02 0.77
C ALA A 104 -20.85 -0.21 0.83
N TYR A 105 -21.30 -1.44 1.11
CA TYR A 105 -22.69 -1.80 1.15
C TYR A 105 -23.21 -2.10 2.56
N ASP A 106 -22.33 -2.03 3.56
CA ASP A 106 -22.68 -2.28 4.95
C ASP A 106 -22.73 -0.95 5.68
N ASN A 107 -23.88 -0.57 6.07
CA ASN A 107 -24.04 0.70 6.79
C ASN A 107 -24.22 0.50 8.27
#